data_72413ce445f4fe5d5925b823962f1e20
#
_entry.id   72413ce445f4fe5d5925b823962f1e20
#
_cell.length_a   1.000
_cell.length_b   1.000
_cell.length_c   1.000
_cell.angle_alpha   90.00
_cell.angle_beta   90.00
_cell.angle_gamma   90.00
#
_symmetry.space_group_name_H-M   'P 1'
#
loop_
_entity.id
_entity.type
_entity.pdbx_description
1 polymer ?
#
loop_
_entity_poly.entity_id
_entity_poly.type
_entity_poly.pdbx_seq_one_letter_code
_entity_poly.pdbx_strand_id
1 'polypeptide(L)'
;MTHAKYLKRAAGFLGLTALLVACASGKDEMLLSGYDYAIAETQAMQDDDIDNPAFIFYDIGEDQWSKVDGDAGKSCAECHGADGSSLKGVSISYPKYNEEDGKLRAIQDEINNCRTKRMKAKAWKWESDNMLGMAI
;
A
#
# COMPACT_ATOMS: atom_id res chain seq x y z
N MET A 1 -5.09 -65.48 -25.06
CA MET A 1 -4.60 -64.40 -25.93
C MET A 1 -5.24 -63.05 -25.51
N THR A 2 -5.20 -62.65 -24.23
CA THR A 2 -5.92 -61.43 -23.77
C THR A 2 -5.14 -60.56 -22.77
N HIS A 3 -3.87 -60.86 -22.47
CA HIS A 3 -3.09 -60.09 -21.50
C HIS A 3 -2.17 -59.02 -22.10
N ALA A 4 -1.98 -58.96 -23.43
CA ALA A 4 -1.04 -58.03 -24.06
C ALA A 4 -1.62 -56.64 -24.40
N LYS A 5 -2.94 -56.44 -24.28
CA LYS A 5 -3.60 -55.15 -24.65
C LYS A 5 -3.71 -54.14 -23.53
N TYR A 6 -3.54 -54.55 -22.27
CA TYR A 6 -3.68 -53.65 -21.11
C TYR A 6 -2.37 -52.98 -20.70
N LEU A 7 -1.23 -53.54 -21.09
CA LEU A 7 0.08 -52.96 -20.68
C LEU A 7 0.47 -51.71 -21.48
N LYS A 8 -0.12 -51.48 -22.65
CA LYS A 8 0.18 -50.29 -23.48
C LYS A 8 -0.60 -49.04 -23.11
N ARG A 9 -1.63 -49.15 -22.27
CA ARG A 9 -2.44 -47.99 -21.83
C ARG A 9 -1.99 -47.39 -20.49
N ALA A 10 -1.24 -48.11 -19.68
CA ALA A 10 -0.74 -47.62 -18.39
C ALA A 10 0.51 -46.73 -18.52
N ALA A 11 1.26 -46.85 -19.62
CA ALA A 11 2.46 -46.02 -19.80
C ALA A 11 2.19 -44.58 -20.27
N GLY A 12 0.98 -44.30 -20.79
CA GLY A 12 0.59 -42.99 -21.29
C GLY A 12 0.10 -42.03 -20.18
N PHE A 13 -0.33 -42.57 -19.04
CA PHE A 13 -0.88 -41.74 -17.95
C PHE A 13 0.17 -41.23 -16.96
N LEU A 14 1.33 -41.90 -16.87
CA LEU A 14 2.44 -41.48 -16.00
C LEU A 14 3.26 -40.31 -16.57
N GLY A 15 3.20 -40.10 -17.91
CA GLY A 15 3.93 -38.98 -18.52
C GLY A 15 3.25 -37.61 -18.40
N LEU A 16 1.92 -37.58 -18.22
CA LEU A 16 1.17 -36.32 -18.19
C LEU A 16 1.13 -35.69 -16.79
N THR A 17 1.25 -36.50 -15.74
CA THR A 17 1.29 -35.99 -14.35
C THR A 17 2.64 -35.36 -13.97
N ALA A 18 3.73 -35.72 -14.62
CA ALA A 18 5.06 -35.17 -14.36
C ALA A 18 5.22 -33.73 -14.92
N LEU A 19 4.45 -33.33 -15.94
CA LEU A 19 4.53 -31.99 -16.53
C LEU A 19 3.78 -30.92 -15.71
N LEU A 20 2.83 -31.32 -14.88
CA LEU A 20 2.02 -30.37 -14.09
C LEU A 20 2.72 -29.89 -12.78
N VAL A 21 3.75 -30.62 -12.33
CA VAL A 21 4.48 -30.27 -11.11
C VAL A 21 5.60 -29.25 -11.38
N ALA A 22 6.03 -29.06 -12.62
CA ALA A 22 7.11 -28.14 -12.97
C ALA A 22 6.71 -26.65 -12.96
N CYS A 23 5.42 -26.33 -12.88
CA CYS A 23 4.95 -24.94 -12.84
C CYS A 23 4.70 -24.40 -11.41
N ALA A 24 4.93 -25.20 -10.38
CA ALA A 24 4.62 -24.81 -8.99
C ALA A 24 5.83 -24.45 -8.13
N SER A 25 7.02 -24.42 -8.68
CA SER A 25 8.19 -23.89 -7.98
C SER A 25 8.43 -22.41 -8.36
N GLY A 26 7.43 -21.56 -8.11
CA GLY A 26 7.68 -20.15 -7.87
C GLY A 26 8.55 -20.09 -6.61
N LYS A 27 9.85 -19.82 -6.75
CA LYS A 27 10.63 -19.33 -5.63
C LYS A 27 9.90 -18.08 -5.17
N ASP A 28 9.48 -18.04 -3.92
CA ASP A 28 9.09 -16.79 -3.28
C ASP A 28 10.33 -15.88 -3.34
N GLU A 29 10.42 -15.11 -4.41
CA GLU A 29 11.43 -14.09 -4.55
C GLU A 29 11.07 -13.03 -3.53
N MET A 30 11.85 -12.98 -2.44
CA MET A 30 11.65 -12.01 -1.38
C MET A 30 11.79 -10.62 -2.00
N LEU A 31 10.70 -9.87 -2.01
CA LEU A 31 10.70 -8.50 -2.50
C LEU A 31 11.52 -7.65 -1.53
N LEU A 32 12.67 -7.17 -2.01
CA LEU A 32 13.53 -6.27 -1.25
C LEU A 32 12.98 -4.85 -1.31
N SER A 33 13.04 -4.15 -0.19
CA SER A 33 12.67 -2.75 -0.07
C SER A 33 13.89 -1.83 -0.29
N GLY A 34 13.67 -0.52 -0.35
CA GLY A 34 14.76 0.45 -0.39
C GLY A 34 15.66 0.39 0.86
N TYR A 35 15.14 -0.07 1.99
CA TYR A 35 15.89 -0.31 3.22
C TYR A 35 17.03 -1.32 3.01
N ASP A 36 16.77 -2.43 2.30
CA ASP A 36 17.73 -3.51 2.08
C ASP A 36 18.96 -3.05 1.24
N TYR A 37 18.80 -1.97 0.49
CA TYR A 37 19.85 -1.36 -0.32
C TYR A 37 20.53 -0.15 0.35
N ALA A 38 20.03 0.29 1.50
CA ALA A 38 20.58 1.42 2.21
C ALA A 38 21.89 1.05 2.91
N ILE A 39 22.78 2.03 3.09
CA ILE A 39 23.99 1.86 3.90
C ILE A 39 23.61 1.70 5.38
N ALA A 40 24.50 1.09 6.17
CA ALA A 40 24.24 0.74 7.56
C ALA A 40 23.82 1.94 8.42
N GLU A 41 24.41 3.12 8.20
CA GLU A 41 24.06 4.35 8.90
C GLU A 41 22.61 4.80 8.60
N THR A 42 22.17 4.66 7.35
CA THR A 42 20.80 4.97 6.96
C THR A 42 19.80 3.95 7.54
N GLN A 43 20.17 2.67 7.56
CA GLN A 43 19.34 1.64 8.19
C GLN A 43 19.20 1.92 9.69
N ALA A 44 20.30 2.19 10.38
CA ALA A 44 20.29 2.52 11.81
C ALA A 44 19.42 3.73 12.12
N MET A 45 19.49 4.79 11.29
CA MET A 45 18.63 5.96 11.42
C MET A 45 17.15 5.65 11.19
N GLN A 46 16.82 4.75 10.26
CA GLN A 46 15.44 4.33 10.01
C GLN A 46 14.87 3.44 11.12
N ASP A 47 15.74 2.70 11.80
CA ASP A 47 15.37 1.79 12.89
C ASP A 47 15.20 2.51 14.23
N ASP A 48 15.67 3.76 14.34
CA ASP A 48 15.59 4.56 15.56
C ASP A 48 14.49 5.61 15.45
N ASP A 49 13.46 5.53 16.27
CA ASP A 49 12.31 6.43 16.24
C ASP A 49 12.67 7.89 16.59
N ILE A 50 13.77 8.09 17.30
CA ILE A 50 14.23 9.44 17.71
C ILE A 50 15.07 10.08 16.60
N ASP A 51 15.96 9.29 15.98
CA ASP A 51 16.87 9.75 14.94
C ASP A 51 16.22 9.77 13.54
N ASN A 52 15.10 9.07 13.37
CA ASN A 52 14.37 9.02 12.10
C ASN A 52 13.63 10.33 11.84
N PRO A 53 14.06 11.16 10.86
CA PRO A 53 13.44 12.45 10.58
C PRO A 53 11.99 12.35 10.08
N ALA A 54 11.52 11.18 9.69
CA ALA A 54 10.13 10.96 9.28
C ALA A 54 9.14 11.11 10.44
N PHE A 55 9.56 10.85 11.69
CA PHE A 55 8.68 10.97 12.86
C PHE A 55 8.19 12.40 13.12
N ILE A 56 8.93 13.44 12.73
CA ILE A 56 8.46 14.81 12.78
C ILE A 56 7.17 14.98 11.95
N PHE A 57 7.12 14.36 10.78
CA PHE A 57 5.94 14.41 9.93
C PHE A 57 4.81 13.51 10.44
N TYR A 58 5.12 12.39 11.08
CA TYR A 58 4.13 11.57 11.76
C TYR A 58 3.38 12.36 12.84
N ASP A 59 4.11 13.08 13.71
CA ASP A 59 3.51 13.91 14.74
C ASP A 59 2.60 15.01 14.15
N ILE A 60 3.06 15.66 13.06
CA ILE A 60 2.25 16.64 12.33
C ILE A 60 0.97 16.00 11.77
N GLY A 61 1.07 14.78 11.22
CA GLY A 61 -0.06 14.03 10.70
C GLY A 61 -1.08 13.69 11.78
N GLU A 62 -0.62 13.23 12.95
CA GLU A 62 -1.45 12.94 14.11
C GLU A 62 -2.21 14.16 14.60
N ASP A 63 -1.52 15.32 14.71
CA ASP A 63 -2.14 16.59 15.06
C ASP A 63 -3.23 17.00 14.06
N GLN A 64 -2.97 16.83 12.75
CA GLN A 64 -3.94 17.18 11.71
C GLN A 64 -5.12 16.21 11.64
N TRP A 65 -4.96 14.97 12.09
CA TRP A 65 -5.98 13.94 12.02
C TRP A 65 -7.27 14.31 12.76
N SER A 66 -7.13 14.81 13.98
CA SER A 66 -8.24 15.21 14.85
C SER A 66 -8.66 16.67 14.68
N LYS A 67 -7.87 17.47 13.94
CA LYS A 67 -8.09 18.90 13.79
C LYS A 67 -9.29 19.18 12.90
N VAL A 68 -10.25 19.91 13.46
CA VAL A 68 -11.43 20.40 12.71
C VAL A 68 -10.99 21.53 11.77
N ASP A 69 -11.38 21.44 10.49
CA ASP A 69 -11.06 22.42 9.45
C ASP A 69 -12.18 22.57 8.42
N GLY A 70 -12.13 23.67 7.69
CA GLY A 70 -13.07 24.00 6.64
C GLY A 70 -14.48 24.40 7.12
N ASP A 71 -15.27 24.89 6.17
CA ASP A 71 -16.63 25.40 6.46
C ASP A 71 -17.61 24.28 6.89
N ALA A 72 -17.28 23.02 6.59
CA ALA A 72 -18.07 21.90 7.05
C ALA A 72 -17.80 21.53 8.52
N GLY A 73 -16.79 22.13 9.16
CA GLY A 73 -16.45 21.88 10.54
C GLY A 73 -16.14 20.41 10.82
N LYS A 74 -15.37 19.75 9.95
CA LYS A 74 -15.05 18.33 10.02
C LYS A 74 -13.56 18.09 10.24
N SER A 75 -13.23 16.93 10.85
CA SER A 75 -11.88 16.40 10.92
C SER A 75 -11.79 15.08 10.14
N CYS A 76 -10.56 14.61 9.91
CA CYS A 76 -10.35 13.27 9.33
C CYS A 76 -10.89 12.19 10.28
N ALA A 77 -10.63 12.34 11.57
CA ALA A 77 -11.06 11.40 12.62
C ALA A 77 -12.59 11.22 12.69
N GLU A 78 -13.38 12.26 12.42
CA GLU A 78 -14.85 12.15 12.47
C GLU A 78 -15.43 11.20 11.42
N CYS A 79 -14.75 11.04 10.28
CA CYS A 79 -15.20 10.15 9.21
C CYS A 79 -14.46 8.81 9.21
N HIS A 80 -13.20 8.80 9.62
CA HIS A 80 -12.32 7.63 9.50
C HIS A 80 -12.01 6.94 10.82
N GLY A 81 -12.55 7.45 11.94
CA GLY A 81 -12.27 6.95 13.30
C GLY A 81 -11.08 7.63 13.95
N ALA A 82 -11.05 7.64 15.27
CA ALA A 82 -10.04 8.36 16.02
C ALA A 82 -8.60 7.81 15.80
N ASP A 83 -8.49 6.52 15.57
CA ASP A 83 -7.22 5.80 15.39
C ASP A 83 -6.84 5.54 13.92
N GLY A 84 -7.64 6.00 12.96
CA GLY A 84 -7.37 5.78 11.54
C GLY A 84 -7.43 4.32 11.06
N SER A 85 -7.84 3.39 11.92
CA SER A 85 -7.82 1.94 11.62
C SER A 85 -8.62 1.56 10.36
N SER A 86 -9.64 2.35 10.00
CA SER A 86 -10.43 2.17 8.79
C SER A 86 -9.63 2.38 7.50
N LEU A 87 -8.49 3.04 7.57
CA LEU A 87 -7.59 3.31 6.45
C LEU A 87 -6.37 2.37 6.39
N LYS A 88 -6.32 1.36 7.26
CA LYS A 88 -5.20 0.41 7.28
C LYS A 88 -4.98 -0.20 5.89
N GLY A 89 -3.77 -0.07 5.37
CA GLY A 89 -3.38 -0.59 4.06
C GLY A 89 -3.85 0.24 2.86
N VAL A 90 -4.45 1.41 3.09
CA VAL A 90 -4.91 2.27 1.98
C VAL A 90 -3.76 2.75 1.10
N SER A 91 -2.60 3.04 1.70
CA SER A 91 -1.42 3.56 0.99
C SER A 91 -0.92 2.62 -0.11
N ILE A 92 -0.97 1.30 0.10
CA ILE A 92 -0.53 0.32 -0.91
C ILE A 92 -1.46 0.23 -2.13
N SER A 93 -2.65 0.84 -2.07
CA SER A 93 -3.59 0.91 -3.19
C SER A 93 -3.34 2.12 -4.12
N TYR A 94 -2.39 2.97 -3.79
CA TYR A 94 -2.01 4.13 -4.61
C TYR A 94 -0.63 3.94 -5.27
N PRO A 95 -0.41 4.54 -6.47
CA PRO A 95 -1.34 5.37 -7.23
C PRO A 95 -2.49 4.56 -7.81
N LYS A 96 -3.70 5.16 -7.84
CA LYS A 96 -4.93 4.53 -8.31
C LYS A 96 -5.52 5.31 -9.48
N TYR A 97 -5.94 4.59 -10.53
CA TYR A 97 -6.65 5.22 -11.64
C TYR A 97 -8.05 5.68 -11.20
N ASN A 98 -8.37 6.93 -11.47
CA ASN A 98 -9.68 7.51 -11.22
C ASN A 98 -10.39 7.75 -12.54
N GLU A 99 -11.55 7.09 -12.72
CA GLU A 99 -12.32 7.16 -13.96
C GLU A 99 -12.97 8.53 -14.19
N GLU A 100 -13.38 9.22 -13.12
CA GLU A 100 -13.99 10.55 -13.22
C GLU A 100 -13.01 11.59 -13.79
N ASP A 101 -11.75 11.53 -13.34
CA ASP A 101 -10.72 12.46 -13.75
C ASP A 101 -9.92 11.96 -14.98
N GLY A 102 -10.04 10.69 -15.33
CA GLY A 102 -9.30 10.04 -16.40
C GLY A 102 -7.78 9.98 -16.16
N LYS A 103 -7.34 9.96 -14.91
CA LYS A 103 -5.91 9.99 -14.53
C LYS A 103 -5.58 9.14 -13.32
N LEU A 104 -4.29 8.86 -13.14
CA LEU A 104 -3.79 8.31 -11.89
C LEU A 104 -3.86 9.38 -10.80
N ARG A 105 -4.34 8.99 -9.62
CA ARG A 105 -4.30 9.77 -8.40
C ARG A 105 -3.29 9.17 -7.44
N ALA A 106 -2.46 10.02 -6.85
CA ALA A 106 -1.70 9.69 -5.67
C ALA A 106 -2.58 9.83 -4.41
N ILE A 107 -2.11 9.33 -3.27
CA ILE A 107 -2.83 9.47 -2.01
C ILE A 107 -3.04 10.94 -1.63
N GLN A 108 -2.10 11.82 -1.96
CA GLN A 108 -2.17 13.26 -1.75
C GLN A 108 -3.34 13.91 -2.52
N ASP A 109 -3.64 13.41 -3.72
CA ASP A 109 -4.80 13.87 -4.48
C ASP A 109 -6.11 13.51 -3.76
N GLU A 110 -6.18 12.30 -3.17
CA GLU A 110 -7.37 11.87 -2.45
C GLU A 110 -7.53 12.60 -1.12
N ILE A 111 -6.46 12.85 -0.39
CA ILE A 111 -6.47 13.71 0.81
C ILE A 111 -7.05 15.09 0.45
N ASN A 112 -6.55 15.73 -0.61
CA ASN A 112 -7.07 17.02 -1.06
C ASN A 112 -8.50 16.96 -1.61
N ASN A 113 -8.89 15.87 -2.25
CA ASN A 113 -10.28 15.63 -2.67
C ASN A 113 -11.21 15.59 -1.46
N CYS A 114 -10.83 14.86 -0.41
CA CYS A 114 -11.58 14.82 0.85
C CYS A 114 -11.66 16.22 1.50
N ARG A 115 -10.52 16.92 1.62
CA ARG A 115 -10.46 18.25 2.20
C ARG A 115 -11.38 19.25 1.48
N THR A 116 -11.28 19.30 0.16
CA THR A 116 -12.02 20.30 -0.63
C THR A 116 -13.50 19.97 -0.79
N LYS A 117 -13.83 18.70 -1.07
CA LYS A 117 -15.23 18.32 -1.36
C LYS A 117 -16.04 18.02 -0.11
N ARG A 118 -15.46 17.38 0.92
CA ARG A 118 -16.18 16.92 2.10
C ARG A 118 -16.04 17.85 3.29
N MET A 119 -14.81 18.29 3.59
CA MET A 119 -14.54 19.20 4.69
C MET A 119 -14.81 20.67 4.32
N LYS A 120 -14.88 21.01 3.03
CA LYS A 120 -14.93 22.39 2.52
C LYS A 120 -13.73 23.23 2.99
N ALA A 121 -12.60 22.57 3.16
CA ALA A 121 -11.32 23.16 3.54
C ALA A 121 -10.47 23.47 2.30
N LYS A 122 -9.43 24.29 2.50
CA LYS A 122 -8.45 24.56 1.43
C LYS A 122 -7.59 23.31 1.18
N ALA A 123 -7.26 23.07 -0.09
CA ALA A 123 -6.27 22.06 -0.44
C ALA A 123 -4.90 22.41 0.16
N TRP A 124 -4.19 21.40 0.62
CA TRP A 124 -2.80 21.55 1.02
C TRP A 124 -1.88 21.49 -0.19
N LYS A 125 -0.78 22.21 -0.15
CA LYS A 125 0.28 22.03 -1.15
C LYS A 125 0.89 20.65 -0.99
N TRP A 126 1.29 20.04 -2.08
CA TRP A 126 1.78 18.66 -2.12
C TRP A 126 2.95 18.40 -1.15
N GLU A 127 3.90 19.28 -1.07
CA GLU A 127 5.10 19.15 -0.22
C GLU A 127 5.03 20.01 1.04
N SER A 128 3.82 20.38 1.47
CA SER A 128 3.67 21.04 2.77
C SER A 128 3.76 20.02 3.90
N ASP A 129 4.23 20.46 5.06
CA ASP A 129 4.38 19.61 6.25
C ASP A 129 3.08 18.86 6.60
N ASN A 130 1.93 19.53 6.51
CA ASN A 130 0.63 18.91 6.74
C ASN A 130 0.32 17.80 5.73
N MET A 131 0.69 17.98 4.45
CA MET A 131 0.46 16.96 3.43
C MET A 131 1.42 15.79 3.60
N LEU A 132 2.68 16.06 3.89
CA LEU A 132 3.68 15.03 4.16
C LEU A 132 3.28 14.20 5.38
N GLY A 133 2.92 14.85 6.47
CA GLY A 133 2.49 14.17 7.68
C GLY A 133 1.23 13.34 7.51
N MET A 134 0.29 13.80 6.72
CA MET A 134 -0.94 13.04 6.47
C MET A 134 -0.76 11.88 5.48
N ALA A 135 0.30 11.89 4.67
CA ALA A 135 0.57 10.86 3.66
C ALA A 135 1.53 9.76 4.15
N ILE A 136 2.17 9.95 5.31
CA ILE A 136 3.02 8.98 5.97
C ILE A 136 2.16 7.92 6.68
#